data_d9c03c5987a3e90da0e25a10ee9bf51d
#
_entry.id   d9c03c5987a3e90da0e25a10ee9bf51d
#
_cell.length_a   1.000
_cell.length_b   1.000
_cell.length_c   1.000
_cell.angle_alpha   90.00
_cell.angle_beta   90.00
_cell.angle_gamma   90.00
#
_symmetry.space_group_name_H-M   'P 1'
#
loop_
_entity.id
_entity.type
_entity.pdbx_description
1 polymer ?
#
loop_
_entity_poly.entity_id
_entity_poly.type
_entity_poly.pdbx_seq_one_letter_code
_entity_poly.pdbx_strand_id
1 'polypeptide(L)'
;MPRSPLADRTVVVTGAARGLGEALARALAGRRARLALLGHEGAALNALAASLPVPALALEADVTDATALRDAADEIRGRLGRPSVVVANAGIAQGGPFATSDPVEWRRVIDVNLTGSAQTARTFLPDLIETAGYFLQVASLASLGATPMMSAYCASKAGAEAFAHSLQAEVAHQGVAVGIAYPAWTATDMIRHADQFTAMHELRTHMPAPARTVHSADAVAARLVRAVERRRTAVYAPAWLRSVQVVRAALPPVVLRVSRRELPRLDSGRPLRATGPLGAGGRADRAAADPVDD
;
A
#
# COMPACT_ATOMS: atom_id res chain seq x y z
N MET A 1 25.03 17.02 -9.48
CA MET A 1 24.10 15.98 -9.92
C MET A 1 22.93 16.63 -10.64
N PRO A 2 22.37 16.08 -11.71
CA PRO A 2 21.21 16.65 -12.37
C PRO A 2 20.05 16.72 -11.36
N ARG A 3 19.22 17.77 -11.49
CA ARG A 3 18.06 18.01 -10.63
C ARG A 3 17.04 16.86 -10.84
N SER A 4 16.46 16.32 -9.77
CA SER A 4 15.42 15.30 -9.88
C SER A 4 14.22 15.82 -10.68
N PRO A 5 13.58 15.01 -11.53
CA PRO A 5 12.35 15.40 -12.22
C PRO A 5 11.17 15.64 -11.24
N LEU A 6 11.31 15.22 -9.98
CA LEU A 6 10.33 15.45 -8.91
C LEU A 6 10.55 16.77 -8.16
N ALA A 7 11.67 17.48 -8.40
CA ALA A 7 11.97 18.71 -7.68
C ALA A 7 10.88 19.77 -7.92
N ASP A 8 10.36 20.33 -6.84
CA ASP A 8 9.28 21.32 -6.80
C ASP A 8 7.91 20.81 -7.34
N ARG A 9 7.80 19.51 -7.62
CA ARG A 9 6.53 18.87 -7.97
C ARG A 9 5.74 18.51 -6.72
N THR A 10 4.43 18.69 -6.78
CA THR A 10 3.51 18.26 -5.70
C THR A 10 3.25 16.77 -5.83
N VAL A 11 3.55 16.04 -4.77
CA VAL A 11 3.39 14.57 -4.66
C VAL A 11 2.46 14.27 -3.48
N VAL A 12 1.40 13.53 -3.74
CA VAL A 12 0.46 13.02 -2.74
C VAL A 12 0.85 11.59 -2.34
N VAL A 13 0.90 11.31 -1.05
CA VAL A 13 1.12 9.96 -0.51
C VAL A 13 0.01 9.62 0.48
N THR A 14 -0.80 8.59 0.18
CA THR A 14 -1.80 8.09 1.14
C THR A 14 -1.19 7.04 2.07
N GLY A 15 -1.69 6.96 3.32
CA GLY A 15 -1.12 6.10 4.34
C GLY A 15 0.32 6.49 4.70
N ALA A 16 0.58 7.82 4.78
CA ALA A 16 1.92 8.37 4.91
C ALA A 16 2.46 8.35 6.35
N ALA A 17 1.62 8.16 7.37
CA ALA A 17 1.99 8.33 8.77
C ALA A 17 3.10 7.38 9.25
N ARG A 18 3.28 6.22 8.61
CA ARG A 18 4.20 5.18 9.06
C ARG A 18 4.67 4.25 7.94
N GLY A 19 5.60 3.36 8.29
CA GLY A 19 6.02 2.22 7.47
C GLY A 19 6.52 2.60 6.08
N LEU A 20 5.96 1.98 5.03
CA LEU A 20 6.37 2.26 3.66
C LEU A 20 5.96 3.67 3.22
N GLY A 21 4.79 4.17 3.66
CA GLY A 21 4.33 5.53 3.34
C GLY A 21 5.25 6.61 3.90
N GLU A 22 5.68 6.49 5.15
CA GLU A 22 6.68 7.38 5.77
C GLU A 22 8.03 7.31 5.03
N ALA A 23 8.51 6.08 4.74
CA ALA A 23 9.76 5.90 4.02
C ALA A 23 9.70 6.52 2.61
N LEU A 24 8.54 6.42 1.93
CA LEU A 24 8.30 7.09 0.65
C LEU A 24 8.33 8.60 0.78
N ALA A 25 7.66 9.18 1.80
CA ALA A 25 7.66 10.62 2.04
C ALA A 25 9.09 11.14 2.26
N ARG A 26 9.89 10.47 3.10
CA ARG A 26 11.30 10.83 3.33
C ARG A 26 12.15 10.71 2.06
N ALA A 27 11.98 9.63 1.29
CA ALA A 27 12.72 9.44 0.03
C ALA A 27 12.33 10.47 -1.04
N LEU A 28 11.07 10.88 -1.12
CA LEU A 28 10.56 11.93 -2.01
C LEU A 28 11.04 13.32 -1.57
N ALA A 29 11.11 13.59 -0.25
CA ALA A 29 11.70 14.82 0.29
C ALA A 29 13.18 14.95 -0.13
N GLY A 30 13.93 13.85 -0.14
CA GLY A 30 15.29 13.81 -0.68
C GLY A 30 15.37 14.13 -2.19
N ARG A 31 14.26 14.10 -2.91
CA ARG A 31 14.13 14.55 -4.31
C ARG A 31 13.65 16.00 -4.46
N ARG A 32 13.47 16.70 -3.32
CA ARG A 32 12.96 18.08 -3.25
C ARG A 32 11.52 18.22 -3.78
N ALA A 33 10.69 17.17 -3.64
CA ALA A 33 9.28 17.25 -3.92
C ALA A 33 8.55 18.04 -2.81
N ARG A 34 7.43 18.70 -3.16
CA ARG A 34 6.44 19.21 -2.19
C ARG A 34 5.52 18.05 -1.84
N LEU A 35 5.21 17.84 -0.57
CA LEU A 35 4.55 16.62 -0.12
C LEU A 35 3.20 16.90 0.50
N ALA A 36 2.17 16.19 0.04
CA ALA A 36 0.89 16.06 0.72
C ALA A 36 0.81 14.66 1.35
N LEU A 37 0.72 14.59 2.66
CA LEU A 37 0.76 13.39 3.47
C LEU A 37 -0.64 13.13 4.02
N LEU A 38 -1.31 12.07 3.52
CA LEU A 38 -2.68 11.72 3.90
C LEU A 38 -2.71 10.43 4.74
N GLY A 39 -3.62 10.38 5.72
CA GLY A 39 -3.87 9.20 6.56
C GLY A 39 -4.74 9.53 7.76
N HIS A 40 -5.03 8.56 8.62
CA HIS A 40 -5.86 8.72 9.82
C HIS A 40 -5.14 9.31 11.04
N GLU A 41 -3.83 9.31 11.04
CA GLU A 41 -3.04 9.58 12.24
C GLU A 41 -2.48 11.01 12.20
N GLY A 42 -3.35 11.99 12.42
CA GLY A 42 -3.03 13.42 12.30
C GLY A 42 -1.77 13.84 13.05
N ALA A 43 -1.60 13.38 14.30
CA ALA A 43 -0.40 13.71 15.09
C ALA A 43 0.89 13.16 14.45
N ALA A 44 0.87 11.91 13.96
CA ALA A 44 2.03 11.30 13.30
C ALA A 44 2.33 11.95 11.94
N LEU A 45 1.30 12.31 11.17
CA LEU A 45 1.45 13.04 9.91
C LEU A 45 2.05 14.42 10.13
N ASN A 46 1.59 15.16 11.13
CA ASN A 46 2.13 16.49 11.48
C ASN A 46 3.59 16.39 11.92
N ALA A 47 3.92 15.43 12.78
CA ALA A 47 5.29 15.19 13.20
C ALA A 47 6.21 14.85 12.01
N LEU A 48 5.73 14.00 11.10
CA LEU A 48 6.47 13.67 9.88
C LEU A 48 6.65 14.92 9.01
N ALA A 49 5.59 15.66 8.71
CA ALA A 49 5.65 16.86 7.89
C ALA A 49 6.66 17.88 8.44
N ALA A 50 6.64 18.13 9.76
CA ALA A 50 7.58 19.03 10.43
C ALA A 50 9.05 18.55 10.36
N SER A 51 9.28 17.25 10.24
CA SER A 51 10.64 16.66 10.16
C SER A 51 11.25 16.72 8.76
N LEU A 52 10.46 17.03 7.73
CA LEU A 52 10.93 16.99 6.35
C LEU A 52 11.57 18.34 5.92
N PRO A 53 12.68 18.31 5.15
CA PRO A 53 13.39 19.52 4.71
C PRO A 53 12.77 20.16 3.47
N VAL A 54 11.49 19.95 3.21
CA VAL A 54 10.72 20.42 2.06
C VAL A 54 9.34 20.88 2.49
N PRO A 55 8.61 21.70 1.71
CA PRO A 55 7.22 21.99 1.99
C PRO A 55 6.39 20.69 2.07
N ALA A 56 5.78 20.46 3.23
CA ALA A 56 4.95 19.29 3.49
C ALA A 56 3.66 19.70 4.20
N LEU A 57 2.56 19.12 3.76
CA LEU A 57 1.22 19.31 4.29
C LEU A 57 0.71 18.00 4.83
N ALA A 58 0.34 17.96 6.10
CA ALA A 58 -0.30 16.84 6.76
C ALA A 58 -1.82 17.01 6.71
N LEU A 59 -2.53 16.02 6.21
CA LEU A 59 -3.99 16.03 6.08
C LEU A 59 -4.57 14.73 6.63
N GLU A 60 -5.42 14.85 7.62
CA GLU A 60 -6.16 13.71 8.14
C GLU A 60 -7.34 13.41 7.22
N ALA A 61 -7.30 12.25 6.57
CA ALA A 61 -8.33 11.82 5.63
C ALA A 61 -8.38 10.29 5.54
N ASP A 62 -9.60 9.75 5.64
CA ASP A 62 -9.89 8.37 5.28
C ASP A 62 -9.98 8.26 3.76
N VAL A 63 -9.22 7.35 3.17
CA VAL A 63 -9.29 7.09 1.72
C VAL A 63 -10.62 6.49 1.29
N THR A 64 -11.44 5.99 2.22
CA THR A 64 -12.81 5.50 1.95
C THR A 64 -13.86 6.60 2.04
N ASP A 65 -13.51 7.79 2.53
CA ASP A 65 -14.37 8.97 2.52
C ASP A 65 -14.06 9.86 1.31
N ALA A 66 -14.97 9.84 0.34
CA ALA A 66 -14.82 10.63 -0.87
C ALA A 66 -14.92 12.15 -0.62
N THR A 67 -15.58 12.58 0.47
CA THR A 67 -15.68 13.99 0.84
C THR A 67 -14.38 14.47 1.44
N ALA A 68 -13.85 13.74 2.43
CA ALA A 68 -12.56 14.03 3.03
C ALA A 68 -11.42 14.08 1.99
N LEU A 69 -11.44 13.17 1.00
CA LEU A 69 -10.46 13.20 -0.09
C LEU A 69 -10.60 14.43 -1.00
N ARG A 70 -11.83 14.88 -1.29
CA ARG A 70 -12.06 16.10 -2.09
C ARG A 70 -11.57 17.34 -1.36
N ASP A 71 -11.92 17.47 -0.08
CA ASP A 71 -11.51 18.60 0.75
C ASP A 71 -9.98 18.66 0.86
N ALA A 72 -9.34 17.51 1.08
CA ALA A 72 -7.88 17.38 1.08
C ALA A 72 -7.28 17.78 -0.29
N ALA A 73 -7.89 17.40 -1.40
CA ALA A 73 -7.40 17.77 -2.72
C ALA A 73 -7.48 19.27 -2.97
N ASP A 74 -8.56 19.93 -2.53
CA ASP A 74 -8.72 21.38 -2.64
C ASP A 74 -7.68 22.11 -1.80
N GLU A 75 -7.43 21.68 -0.57
CA GLU A 75 -6.39 22.25 0.28
C GLU A 75 -4.99 22.06 -0.32
N ILE A 76 -4.69 20.88 -0.88
CA ILE A 76 -3.42 20.62 -1.56
C ILE A 76 -3.22 21.58 -2.73
N ARG A 77 -4.24 21.75 -3.59
CA ARG A 77 -4.18 22.68 -4.72
C ARG A 77 -3.88 24.11 -4.28
N GLY A 78 -4.54 24.57 -3.21
CA GLY A 78 -4.37 25.92 -2.68
C GLY A 78 -3.00 26.17 -2.05
N ARG A 79 -2.42 25.18 -1.37
CA ARG A 79 -1.21 25.34 -0.57
C ARG A 79 0.07 24.86 -1.24
N LEU A 80 0.00 23.77 -2.01
CA LEU A 80 1.17 23.14 -2.63
C LEU A 80 1.14 23.19 -4.17
N GLY A 81 0.01 23.62 -4.74
CA GLY A 81 -0.23 23.54 -6.18
C GLY A 81 -0.71 22.16 -6.63
N ARG A 82 -1.06 22.05 -7.91
CA ARG A 82 -1.66 20.82 -8.46
C ARG A 82 -0.74 19.61 -8.32
N PRO A 83 -1.25 18.49 -7.81
CA PRO A 83 -0.52 17.23 -7.80
C PRO A 83 -0.10 16.78 -9.20
N SER A 84 1.15 16.38 -9.34
CA SER A 84 1.68 15.74 -10.55
C SER A 84 2.09 14.29 -10.32
N VAL A 85 2.10 13.85 -9.06
CA VAL A 85 2.31 12.45 -8.69
C VAL A 85 1.37 12.11 -7.54
N VAL A 86 0.72 10.96 -7.64
CA VAL A 86 -0.12 10.40 -6.56
C VAL A 86 0.33 8.97 -6.29
N VAL A 87 0.63 8.67 -5.04
CA VAL A 87 1.00 7.34 -4.57
C VAL A 87 -0.13 6.80 -3.68
N ALA A 88 -0.95 5.92 -4.24
CA ALA A 88 -1.99 5.19 -3.50
C ALA A 88 -1.32 4.05 -2.72
N ASN A 89 -0.89 4.37 -1.50
CA ASN A 89 -0.16 3.46 -0.62
C ASN A 89 -0.98 3.04 0.61
N ALA A 90 -2.01 3.78 1.01
CA ALA A 90 -2.88 3.41 2.13
C ALA A 90 -3.32 1.95 2.02
N GLY A 91 -3.26 1.25 3.13
CA GLY A 91 -3.64 -0.16 3.15
C GLY A 91 -3.49 -0.79 4.52
N ILE A 92 -4.41 -1.68 4.81
CA ILE A 92 -4.48 -2.48 6.04
C ILE A 92 -4.47 -3.97 5.69
N ALA A 93 -4.18 -4.79 6.67
CA ALA A 93 -4.23 -6.25 6.52
C ALA A 93 -4.83 -6.89 7.78
N GLN A 94 -5.38 -8.07 7.58
CA GLN A 94 -5.87 -8.96 8.62
C GLN A 94 -5.50 -10.38 8.21
N GLY A 95 -5.20 -11.22 9.20
CA GLY A 95 -4.91 -12.64 9.00
C GLY A 95 -5.88 -13.53 9.77
N GLY A 96 -5.95 -14.80 9.38
CA GLY A 96 -6.76 -15.81 10.03
C GLY A 96 -7.56 -16.69 9.08
N PRO A 97 -8.12 -17.81 9.58
CA PRO A 97 -8.99 -18.67 8.79
C PRO A 97 -10.22 -17.91 8.31
N PHE A 98 -10.57 -18.05 7.04
CA PHE A 98 -11.72 -17.35 6.46
C PHE A 98 -13.03 -17.67 7.20
N ALA A 99 -13.20 -18.93 7.61
CA ALA A 99 -14.42 -19.40 8.30
C ALA A 99 -14.69 -18.72 9.65
N THR A 100 -13.65 -18.19 10.31
CA THR A 100 -13.75 -17.54 11.63
C THR A 100 -13.35 -16.07 11.59
N SER A 101 -13.10 -15.51 10.40
CA SER A 101 -12.78 -14.09 10.24
C SER A 101 -14.05 -13.26 10.44
N ASP A 102 -13.87 -12.09 11.05
CA ASP A 102 -14.94 -11.10 11.16
C ASP A 102 -15.27 -10.54 9.77
N PRO A 103 -16.54 -10.66 9.29
CA PRO A 103 -16.93 -10.17 7.98
C PRO A 103 -16.85 -8.64 7.86
N VAL A 104 -16.97 -7.88 8.94
CA VAL A 104 -16.84 -6.42 8.95
C VAL A 104 -15.37 -6.04 8.70
N GLU A 105 -14.44 -6.64 9.45
CA GLU A 105 -13.01 -6.43 9.24
C GLU A 105 -12.55 -6.92 7.86
N TRP A 106 -13.09 -8.04 7.38
CA TRP A 106 -12.79 -8.56 6.04
C TRP A 106 -13.18 -7.55 4.97
N ARG A 107 -14.39 -6.99 5.07
CA ARG A 107 -14.88 -5.95 4.16
C ARG A 107 -14.03 -4.68 4.25
N ARG A 108 -13.68 -4.25 5.46
CA ARG A 108 -12.86 -3.04 5.67
C ARG A 108 -11.51 -3.13 4.95
N VAL A 109 -10.88 -4.32 4.89
CA VAL A 109 -9.65 -4.52 4.11
C VAL A 109 -9.89 -4.28 2.61
N ILE A 110 -11.03 -4.71 2.07
CA ILE A 110 -11.40 -4.42 0.67
C ILE A 110 -11.63 -2.93 0.48
N ASP A 111 -12.38 -2.31 1.38
CA ASP A 111 -12.77 -0.90 1.27
C ASP A 111 -11.54 0.01 1.30
N VAL A 112 -10.61 -0.19 2.22
CA VAL A 112 -9.38 0.62 2.30
C VAL A 112 -8.46 0.34 1.12
N ASN A 113 -8.13 -0.93 0.86
CA ASN A 113 -7.05 -1.26 -0.08
C ASN A 113 -7.46 -1.13 -1.55
N LEU A 114 -8.70 -1.42 -1.89
CA LEU A 114 -9.21 -1.40 -3.27
C LEU A 114 -10.09 -0.17 -3.52
N THR A 115 -11.21 -0.04 -2.79
CA THR A 115 -12.14 1.08 -2.98
C THR A 115 -11.47 2.42 -2.68
N GLY A 116 -10.71 2.51 -1.58
CA GLY A 116 -9.94 3.70 -1.21
C GLY A 116 -8.87 4.08 -2.23
N SER A 117 -8.19 3.08 -2.84
CA SER A 117 -7.27 3.32 -3.94
C SER A 117 -7.98 3.90 -5.17
N ALA A 118 -9.14 3.36 -5.52
CA ALA A 118 -9.94 3.84 -6.65
C ALA A 118 -10.50 5.25 -6.39
N GLN A 119 -10.94 5.54 -5.16
CA GLN A 119 -11.39 6.88 -4.76
C GLN A 119 -10.24 7.89 -4.81
N THR A 120 -9.04 7.50 -4.29
CA THR A 120 -7.82 8.31 -4.41
C THR A 120 -7.52 8.64 -5.87
N ALA A 121 -7.55 7.64 -6.75
CA ALA A 121 -7.33 7.88 -8.18
C ALA A 121 -8.38 8.84 -8.75
N ARG A 122 -9.67 8.61 -8.49
CA ARG A 122 -10.77 9.44 -8.99
C ARG A 122 -10.65 10.90 -8.55
N THR A 123 -10.29 11.14 -7.30
CA THR A 123 -10.15 12.48 -6.72
C THR A 123 -9.04 13.28 -7.38
N PHE A 124 -7.89 12.65 -7.63
CA PHE A 124 -6.70 13.33 -8.14
C PHE A 124 -6.50 13.19 -9.66
N LEU A 125 -7.30 12.38 -10.35
CA LEU A 125 -7.17 12.17 -11.80
C LEU A 125 -7.28 13.47 -12.61
N PRO A 126 -8.21 14.42 -12.30
CA PRO A 126 -8.24 15.69 -13.01
C PRO A 126 -6.91 16.45 -12.96
N ASP A 127 -6.26 16.50 -11.77
CA ASP A 127 -4.96 17.15 -11.62
C ASP A 127 -3.86 16.41 -12.38
N LEU A 128 -3.88 15.08 -12.36
CA LEU A 128 -2.92 14.27 -13.11
C LEU A 128 -3.06 14.43 -14.62
N ILE A 129 -4.29 14.63 -15.14
CA ILE A 129 -4.53 14.92 -16.57
C ILE A 129 -3.91 16.27 -16.92
N GLU A 130 -4.19 17.32 -16.15
CA GLU A 130 -3.66 18.67 -16.41
C GLU A 130 -2.14 18.75 -16.29
N THR A 131 -1.53 17.97 -15.40
CA THR A 131 -0.08 17.96 -15.20
C THR A 131 0.66 16.93 -16.06
N ALA A 132 -0.05 16.18 -16.91
CA ALA A 132 0.45 14.97 -17.57
C ALA A 132 1.18 14.06 -16.54
N GLY A 133 0.54 13.82 -15.40
CA GLY A 133 1.12 13.32 -14.18
C GLY A 133 1.31 11.80 -14.12
N TYR A 134 1.59 11.30 -12.93
CA TYR A 134 1.86 9.88 -12.66
C TYR A 134 1.10 9.39 -11.44
N PHE A 135 0.38 8.28 -11.60
CA PHE A 135 -0.28 7.56 -10.52
C PHE A 135 0.49 6.26 -10.19
N LEU A 136 0.85 6.04 -8.94
CA LEU A 136 1.48 4.80 -8.48
C LEU A 136 0.52 4.04 -7.55
N GLN A 137 0.03 2.89 -8.00
CA GLN A 137 -0.70 1.96 -7.16
C GLN A 137 0.27 1.06 -6.39
N VAL A 138 0.21 1.09 -5.07
CA VAL A 138 0.97 0.14 -4.24
C VAL A 138 0.14 -1.12 -4.07
N ALA A 139 0.46 -2.13 -4.88
CA ALA A 139 -0.07 -3.49 -4.79
C ALA A 139 0.75 -4.32 -3.77
N SER A 140 1.08 -5.57 -4.05
CA SER A 140 1.87 -6.45 -3.16
C SER A 140 2.33 -7.71 -3.90
N LEU A 141 3.30 -8.44 -3.34
CA LEU A 141 3.53 -9.85 -3.66
C LEU A 141 2.21 -10.66 -3.56
N ALA A 142 1.33 -10.31 -2.62
CA ALA A 142 0.03 -10.95 -2.44
C ALA A 142 -0.93 -10.80 -3.63
N SER A 143 -0.69 -9.85 -4.54
CA SER A 143 -1.45 -9.73 -5.80
C SER A 143 -1.11 -10.84 -6.80
N LEU A 144 0.09 -11.43 -6.69
CA LEU A 144 0.62 -12.38 -7.68
C LEU A 144 0.15 -13.83 -7.43
N GLY A 145 -0.33 -14.12 -6.22
CA GLY A 145 -0.72 -15.47 -5.85
C GLY A 145 -1.67 -15.51 -4.66
N ALA A 146 -1.94 -16.71 -4.18
CA ALA A 146 -2.74 -16.93 -2.98
C ALA A 146 -1.84 -17.04 -1.75
N THR A 147 -2.25 -16.45 -0.63
CA THR A 147 -1.63 -16.66 0.67
C THR A 147 -2.70 -17.16 1.63
N PRO A 148 -2.58 -18.39 2.14
CA PRO A 148 -3.52 -18.92 3.13
C PRO A 148 -3.65 -17.96 4.31
N MET A 149 -4.83 -17.89 4.91
CA MET A 149 -5.14 -17.01 6.03
C MET A 149 -5.09 -15.50 5.75
N MET A 150 -4.98 -15.09 4.48
CA MET A 150 -4.89 -13.68 4.06
C MET A 150 -5.90 -13.36 2.93
N SER A 151 -7.08 -13.98 2.94
CA SER A 151 -8.03 -13.92 1.81
C SER A 151 -8.45 -12.49 1.46
N ALA A 152 -8.83 -11.66 2.44
CA ALA A 152 -9.19 -10.27 2.22
C ALA A 152 -8.04 -9.47 1.61
N TYR A 153 -6.85 -9.63 2.18
CA TYR A 153 -5.65 -8.90 1.71
C TYR A 153 -5.27 -9.30 0.29
N CYS A 154 -5.22 -10.61 -0.02
CA CYS A 154 -4.94 -11.09 -1.38
C CYS A 154 -5.99 -10.60 -2.38
N ALA A 155 -7.28 -10.71 -2.04
CA ALA A 155 -8.37 -10.24 -2.89
C ALA A 155 -8.26 -8.73 -3.15
N SER A 156 -8.04 -7.92 -2.11
CA SER A 156 -7.93 -6.48 -2.23
C SER A 156 -6.73 -6.04 -3.07
N LYS A 157 -5.57 -6.68 -2.88
CA LYS A 157 -4.34 -6.31 -3.61
C LYS A 157 -4.37 -6.80 -5.07
N ALA A 158 -4.97 -7.95 -5.35
CA ALA A 158 -5.23 -8.41 -6.72
C ALA A 158 -6.26 -7.52 -7.44
N GLY A 159 -7.31 -7.10 -6.74
CA GLY A 159 -8.28 -6.14 -7.26
C GLY A 159 -7.65 -4.78 -7.56
N ALA A 160 -6.80 -4.25 -6.66
CA ALA A 160 -6.08 -3.00 -6.87
C ALA A 160 -5.10 -3.07 -8.06
N GLU A 161 -4.43 -4.23 -8.28
CA GLU A 161 -3.63 -4.47 -9.47
C GLU A 161 -4.49 -4.41 -10.75
N ALA A 162 -5.61 -5.14 -10.77
CA ALA A 162 -6.52 -5.16 -11.92
C ALA A 162 -7.11 -3.77 -12.21
N PHE A 163 -7.53 -3.05 -11.17
CA PHE A 163 -7.97 -1.65 -11.27
C PHE A 163 -6.90 -0.77 -11.92
N ALA A 164 -5.66 -0.85 -11.45
CA ALA A 164 -4.58 -0.02 -11.96
C ALA A 164 -4.24 -0.35 -13.43
N HIS A 165 -4.35 -1.60 -13.86
CA HIS A 165 -4.20 -1.97 -15.27
C HIS A 165 -5.31 -1.37 -16.15
N SER A 166 -6.57 -1.41 -15.69
CA SER A 166 -7.69 -0.80 -16.40
C SER A 166 -7.51 0.72 -16.49
N LEU A 167 -7.22 1.37 -15.36
CA LEU A 167 -6.97 2.81 -15.33
C LEU A 167 -5.83 3.22 -16.26
N GLN A 168 -4.74 2.43 -16.31
CA GLN A 168 -3.61 2.70 -17.22
C GLN A 168 -4.06 2.76 -18.69
N ALA A 169 -4.90 1.82 -19.10
CA ALA A 169 -5.41 1.79 -20.48
C ALA A 169 -6.35 2.97 -20.76
N GLU A 170 -7.19 3.34 -19.79
CA GLU A 170 -8.16 4.42 -19.93
C GLU A 170 -7.52 5.80 -20.07
N VAL A 171 -6.43 6.09 -19.31
CA VAL A 171 -5.89 7.45 -19.20
C VAL A 171 -4.62 7.69 -20.01
N ALA A 172 -4.07 6.64 -20.64
CA ALA A 172 -2.81 6.75 -21.41
C ALA A 172 -2.88 7.83 -22.52
N HIS A 173 -4.04 7.92 -23.20
CA HIS A 173 -4.26 8.91 -24.27
C HIS A 173 -4.32 10.35 -23.74
N GLN A 174 -4.48 10.55 -22.45
CA GLN A 174 -4.52 11.85 -21.76
C GLN A 174 -3.14 12.24 -21.18
N GLY A 175 -2.09 11.49 -21.50
CA GLY A 175 -0.73 11.75 -21.03
C GLY A 175 -0.44 11.32 -19.58
N VAL A 176 -1.42 10.75 -18.88
CA VAL A 176 -1.23 10.23 -17.52
C VAL A 176 -0.57 8.85 -17.58
N ALA A 177 0.53 8.67 -16.86
CA ALA A 177 1.11 7.35 -16.70
C ALA A 177 0.65 6.73 -15.38
N VAL A 178 0.36 5.43 -15.41
CA VAL A 178 0.00 4.64 -14.24
C VAL A 178 1.05 3.55 -14.04
N GLY A 179 1.54 3.41 -12.82
CA GLY A 179 2.47 2.37 -12.43
C GLY A 179 1.92 1.50 -11.31
N ILE A 180 2.39 0.26 -11.24
CA ILE A 180 2.02 -0.69 -10.21
C ILE A 180 3.29 -1.14 -9.48
N ALA A 181 3.31 -0.95 -8.16
CA ALA A 181 4.40 -1.40 -7.30
C ALA A 181 4.05 -2.74 -6.65
N TYR A 182 4.98 -3.67 -6.71
CA TYR A 182 4.88 -5.00 -6.09
C TYR A 182 5.96 -5.14 -5.00
N PRO A 183 5.76 -4.56 -3.80
CA PRO A 183 6.63 -4.83 -2.67
C PRO A 183 6.43 -6.27 -2.17
N ALA A 184 7.55 -6.91 -1.77
CA ALA A 184 7.54 -8.11 -0.95
C ALA A 184 7.41 -7.75 0.53
N TRP A 185 7.77 -8.68 1.43
CA TRP A 185 7.80 -8.45 2.86
C TRP A 185 8.68 -7.24 3.17
N THR A 186 8.05 -6.20 3.71
CA THR A 186 8.69 -4.92 4.02
C THR A 186 8.68 -4.73 5.53
N ALA A 187 9.80 -4.36 6.13
CA ALA A 187 9.97 -4.18 7.57
C ALA A 187 9.12 -3.00 8.08
N THR A 188 7.83 -3.25 8.24
CA THR A 188 6.83 -2.34 8.75
C THR A 188 6.22 -2.89 10.04
N ASP A 189 5.49 -2.07 10.76
CA ASP A 189 4.76 -2.47 11.95
C ASP A 189 3.74 -3.59 11.67
N MET A 190 3.10 -3.54 10.51
CA MET A 190 2.19 -4.58 10.03
C MET A 190 2.86 -5.96 10.00
N ILE A 191 4.07 -6.07 9.46
CA ILE A 191 4.81 -7.34 9.37
C ILE A 191 5.34 -7.77 10.74
N ARG A 192 5.85 -6.83 11.55
CA ARG A 192 6.28 -7.14 12.92
C ARG A 192 5.12 -7.70 13.78
N HIS A 193 3.92 -7.13 13.61
CA HIS A 193 2.73 -7.62 14.32
C HIS A 193 2.26 -8.98 13.76
N ALA A 194 2.27 -9.18 12.45
CA ALA A 194 1.95 -10.48 11.85
C ALA A 194 2.89 -11.59 12.34
N ASP A 195 4.17 -11.31 12.51
CA ASP A 195 5.17 -12.26 13.01
C ASP A 195 4.98 -12.67 14.49
N GLN A 196 4.16 -11.95 15.26
CA GLN A 196 3.77 -12.36 16.62
C GLN A 196 2.77 -13.53 16.62
N PHE A 197 2.09 -13.75 15.49
CA PHE A 197 1.18 -14.90 15.33
C PHE A 197 1.96 -16.08 14.73
N THR A 198 2.11 -17.15 15.53
CA THR A 198 2.91 -18.33 15.16
C THR A 198 2.59 -18.84 13.75
N ALA A 199 1.29 -18.98 13.39
CA ALA A 199 0.90 -19.49 12.09
C ALA A 199 1.34 -18.57 10.95
N MET A 200 1.24 -17.24 11.11
CA MET A 200 1.67 -16.28 10.08
C MET A 200 3.19 -16.29 9.92
N HIS A 201 3.90 -16.33 11.05
CA HIS A 201 5.36 -16.42 11.06
C HIS A 201 5.86 -17.70 10.38
N GLU A 202 5.29 -18.86 10.72
CA GLU A 202 5.68 -20.13 10.12
C GLU A 202 5.35 -20.20 8.63
N LEU A 203 4.15 -19.77 8.21
CA LEU A 203 3.81 -19.69 6.79
C LEU A 203 4.82 -18.85 5.99
N ARG A 204 5.28 -17.73 6.56
CA ARG A 204 6.30 -16.90 5.91
C ARG A 204 7.66 -17.59 5.88
N THR A 205 8.10 -18.18 7.00
CA THR A 205 9.43 -18.79 7.11
C THR A 205 9.59 -20.05 6.27
N HIS A 206 8.51 -20.77 6.00
CA HIS A 206 8.48 -21.93 5.10
C HIS A 206 8.52 -21.57 3.61
N MET A 207 8.38 -20.28 3.26
CA MET A 207 8.57 -19.85 1.87
C MET A 207 10.02 -20.05 1.40
N PRO A 208 10.27 -20.24 0.10
CA PRO A 208 11.64 -20.29 -0.45
C PRO A 208 12.47 -19.06 -0.04
N ALA A 209 13.78 -19.22 0.11
CA ALA A 209 14.68 -18.20 0.64
C ALA A 209 14.45 -16.77 0.08
N PRO A 210 14.33 -16.52 -1.23
CA PRO A 210 14.11 -15.16 -1.71
C PRO A 210 12.71 -14.63 -1.32
N ALA A 211 11.71 -15.50 -1.19
CA ALA A 211 10.33 -15.10 -0.92
C ALA A 211 10.05 -14.80 0.55
N ARG A 212 10.85 -15.37 1.49
CA ARG A 212 10.70 -15.13 2.94
C ARG A 212 11.48 -13.92 3.46
N THR A 213 12.34 -13.33 2.62
CA THR A 213 13.21 -12.21 3.02
C THR A 213 12.40 -10.94 3.28
N VAL A 214 12.63 -10.33 4.45
CA VAL A 214 12.07 -9.03 4.81
C VAL A 214 13.04 -7.93 4.40
N HIS A 215 12.58 -6.97 3.61
CA HIS A 215 13.36 -5.84 3.11
C HIS A 215 13.10 -4.59 3.95
N SER A 216 14.10 -3.71 4.10
CA SER A 216 13.88 -2.44 4.81
C SER A 216 12.91 -1.54 4.03
N ALA A 217 12.07 -0.79 4.75
CA ALA A 217 11.13 0.14 4.16
C ALA A 217 11.86 1.19 3.29
N ASP A 218 13.02 1.66 3.73
CA ASP A 218 13.83 2.64 3.00
C ASP A 218 14.36 2.09 1.66
N ALA A 219 14.83 0.84 1.64
CA ALA A 219 15.30 0.22 0.40
C ALA A 219 14.16 0.04 -0.61
N VAL A 220 12.98 -0.36 -0.14
CA VAL A 220 11.77 -0.48 -0.97
C VAL A 220 11.36 0.91 -1.46
N ALA A 221 11.22 1.90 -0.57
CA ALA A 221 10.85 3.27 -0.90
C ALA A 221 11.81 3.90 -1.94
N ALA A 222 13.12 3.78 -1.74
CA ALA A 222 14.12 4.26 -2.67
C ALA A 222 13.96 3.65 -4.07
N ARG A 223 13.56 2.38 -4.15
CA ARG A 223 13.30 1.71 -5.43
C ARG A 223 12.00 2.22 -6.08
N LEU A 224 10.94 2.42 -5.30
CA LEU A 224 9.68 2.96 -5.77
C LEU A 224 9.85 4.40 -6.27
N VAL A 225 10.55 5.25 -5.53
CA VAL A 225 10.81 6.64 -5.95
C VAL A 225 11.58 6.70 -7.27
N ARG A 226 12.59 5.84 -7.48
CA ARG A 226 13.27 5.75 -8.78
C ARG A 226 12.33 5.31 -9.91
N ALA A 227 11.31 4.50 -9.62
CA ALA A 227 10.30 4.12 -10.60
C ALA A 227 9.34 5.28 -10.92
N VAL A 228 8.96 6.06 -9.90
CA VAL A 228 8.18 7.30 -10.05
C VAL A 228 8.93 8.29 -10.94
N GLU A 229 10.21 8.59 -10.66
CA GLU A 229 11.06 9.47 -11.47
C GLU A 229 11.10 9.06 -12.95
N ARG A 230 11.05 7.76 -13.21
CA ARG A 230 11.10 7.18 -14.56
C ARG A 230 9.73 6.85 -15.14
N ARG A 231 8.66 7.17 -14.43
CA ARG A 231 7.27 6.88 -14.82
C ARG A 231 7.07 5.43 -15.26
N ARG A 232 7.64 4.46 -14.50
CA ARG A 232 7.60 3.04 -14.83
C ARG A 232 6.19 2.48 -14.66
N THR A 233 5.74 1.66 -15.61
CA THR A 233 4.43 0.99 -15.56
C THR A 233 4.37 -0.16 -14.55
N ALA A 234 5.53 -0.75 -14.20
CA ALA A 234 5.64 -1.75 -13.16
C ALA A 234 6.97 -1.64 -12.41
N VAL A 235 6.93 -1.82 -11.08
CA VAL A 235 8.11 -1.87 -10.23
C VAL A 235 8.02 -3.01 -9.23
N TYR A 236 9.00 -3.89 -9.29
CA TYR A 236 9.11 -5.06 -8.41
C TYR A 236 10.17 -4.80 -7.34
N ALA A 237 9.83 -4.95 -6.09
CA ALA A 237 10.71 -4.74 -4.95
C ALA A 237 10.65 -5.94 -3.98
N PRO A 238 11.57 -6.90 -4.16
CA PRO A 238 12.77 -6.96 -5.01
C PRO A 238 12.52 -7.32 -6.49
N ALA A 239 13.59 -7.20 -7.32
CA ALA A 239 13.48 -7.34 -8.78
C ALA A 239 13.07 -8.73 -9.27
N TRP A 240 13.42 -9.78 -8.52
CA TRP A 240 13.11 -11.17 -8.90
C TRP A 240 11.58 -11.45 -8.95
N LEU A 241 10.74 -10.64 -8.30
CA LEU A 241 9.28 -10.74 -8.39
C LEU A 241 8.77 -10.58 -9.83
N ARG A 242 9.56 -9.95 -10.71
CA ARG A 242 9.22 -9.89 -12.14
C ARG A 242 9.11 -11.29 -12.78
N SER A 243 9.98 -12.22 -12.38
CA SER A 243 9.90 -13.61 -12.87
C SER A 243 8.68 -14.33 -12.28
N VAL A 244 8.33 -14.05 -11.03
CA VAL A 244 7.11 -14.59 -10.41
C VAL A 244 5.86 -14.11 -11.15
N GLN A 245 5.82 -12.85 -11.57
CA GLN A 245 4.72 -12.31 -12.37
C GLN A 245 4.50 -13.12 -13.67
N VAL A 246 5.55 -13.56 -14.32
CA VAL A 246 5.46 -14.35 -15.57
C VAL A 246 4.84 -15.73 -15.32
N VAL A 247 5.17 -16.35 -14.18
CA VAL A 247 4.70 -17.70 -13.83
C VAL A 247 3.52 -17.72 -12.85
N ARG A 248 2.90 -16.55 -12.59
CA ARG A 248 1.88 -16.40 -11.53
C ARG A 248 0.73 -17.42 -11.60
N ALA A 249 0.34 -17.85 -12.80
CA ALA A 249 -0.72 -18.83 -12.99
C ALA A 249 -0.39 -20.20 -12.36
N ALA A 250 0.89 -20.52 -12.16
CA ALA A 250 1.31 -21.78 -11.54
C ALA A 250 1.35 -21.70 -10.00
N LEU A 251 1.23 -20.50 -9.40
CA LEU A 251 1.33 -20.33 -7.95
C LEU A 251 0.16 -20.96 -7.18
N PRO A 252 -1.13 -20.79 -7.56
CA PRO A 252 -2.24 -21.33 -6.78
C PRO A 252 -2.17 -22.84 -6.57
N PRO A 253 -1.90 -23.68 -7.57
CA PRO A 253 -1.78 -25.13 -7.35
C PRO A 253 -0.56 -25.50 -6.46
N VAL A 254 0.55 -24.75 -6.54
CA VAL A 254 1.70 -24.95 -5.66
C VAL A 254 1.34 -24.60 -4.22
N VAL A 255 0.75 -23.44 -4.01
CA VAL A 255 0.29 -23.02 -2.68
C VAL A 255 -0.71 -24.01 -2.10
N LEU A 256 -1.69 -24.46 -2.88
CA LEU A 256 -2.66 -25.47 -2.44
C LEU A 256 -1.97 -26.77 -1.98
N ARG A 257 -0.98 -27.26 -2.71
CA ARG A 257 -0.23 -28.47 -2.35
C ARG A 257 0.53 -28.30 -1.04
N VAL A 258 1.18 -27.15 -0.85
CA VAL A 258 1.90 -26.83 0.40
C VAL A 258 0.92 -26.69 1.56
N SER A 259 -0.17 -25.93 1.37
CA SER A 259 -1.16 -25.67 2.42
C SER A 259 -1.84 -26.93 2.93
N ARG A 260 -2.11 -27.90 2.06
CA ARG A 260 -2.66 -29.21 2.47
C ARG A 260 -1.78 -29.97 3.48
N ARG A 261 -0.49 -29.69 3.48
CA ARG A 261 0.47 -30.33 4.43
C ARG A 261 0.71 -29.47 5.65
N GLU A 262 0.86 -28.17 5.47
CA GLU A 262 1.29 -27.27 6.56
C GLU A 262 0.13 -26.83 7.45
N LEU A 263 -1.04 -26.46 6.90
CA LEU A 263 -2.15 -25.97 7.75
C LEU A 263 -2.64 -26.97 8.80
N PRO A 264 -2.82 -28.29 8.50
CA PRO A 264 -3.18 -29.25 9.54
C PRO A 264 -2.12 -29.38 10.65
N ARG A 265 -0.84 -29.23 10.32
CA ARG A 265 0.25 -29.25 11.32
C ARG A 265 0.18 -28.04 12.24
N LEU A 266 -0.07 -26.86 11.66
CA LEU A 266 -0.21 -25.62 12.42
C LEU A 266 -1.44 -25.66 13.33
N ASP A 267 -2.56 -26.18 12.85
CA ASP A 267 -3.82 -26.25 13.59
C ASP A 267 -3.75 -27.29 14.74
N SER A 268 -3.03 -28.40 14.55
CA SER A 268 -2.86 -29.44 15.59
C SER A 268 -2.05 -28.95 16.81
N GLY A 269 -1.16 -27.96 16.62
CA GLY A 269 -0.35 -27.39 17.69
C GLY A 269 -1.10 -26.34 18.52
N ARG A 270 -1.82 -25.46 17.85
CA ARG A 270 -2.69 -24.43 18.45
C ARG A 270 -3.77 -24.06 17.42
N PRO A 271 -5.04 -23.94 17.83
CA PRO A 271 -6.11 -23.54 16.92
C PRO A 271 -5.77 -22.26 16.17
N LEU A 272 -5.92 -22.29 14.86
CA LEU A 272 -5.72 -21.12 14.02
C LEU A 272 -6.75 -20.05 14.37
N ARG A 273 -6.29 -18.84 14.66
CA ARG A 273 -7.15 -17.72 15.09
C ARG A 273 -7.00 -16.53 14.16
N ALA A 274 -8.05 -15.72 14.09
CA ALA A 274 -7.99 -14.41 13.47
C ALA A 274 -7.03 -13.50 14.24
N THR A 275 -6.28 -12.67 13.48
CA THR A 275 -5.31 -11.75 14.08
C THR A 275 -5.93 -10.41 14.48
N GLY A 276 -7.15 -10.13 13.98
CA GLY A 276 -7.65 -8.76 13.91
C GLY A 276 -6.79 -7.89 12.95
N PRO A 277 -6.98 -6.57 12.96
CA PRO A 277 -6.21 -5.64 12.15
C PRO A 277 -4.72 -5.67 12.49
N LEU A 278 -3.86 -5.85 11.47
CA LEU A 278 -2.43 -6.00 11.65
C LEU A 278 -1.71 -4.64 11.70
N GLY A 279 -0.84 -4.50 12.69
CA GLY A 279 0.01 -3.33 12.89
C GLY A 279 -0.73 -2.13 13.48
N ALA A 280 0.01 -1.07 13.80
CA ALA A 280 -0.56 0.12 14.41
C ALA A 280 -1.51 0.86 13.44
N GLY A 281 -1.21 0.87 12.14
CA GLY A 281 -2.10 1.45 11.11
C GLY A 281 -3.46 0.75 11.03
N GLY A 282 -3.50 -0.59 11.13
CA GLY A 282 -4.76 -1.33 11.17
C GLY A 282 -5.55 -1.06 12.47
N ARG A 283 -4.87 -0.90 13.60
CA ARG A 283 -5.52 -0.51 14.85
C ARG A 283 -6.04 0.92 14.83
N ALA A 284 -5.30 1.86 14.24
CA ALA A 284 -5.75 3.23 14.08
C ALA A 284 -6.96 3.33 13.15
N ASP A 285 -6.98 2.55 12.08
CA ASP A 285 -8.12 2.44 11.17
C ASP A 285 -9.37 1.92 11.90
N ARG A 286 -9.24 0.89 12.74
CA ARG A 286 -10.34 0.37 13.56
C ARG A 286 -10.85 1.42 14.54
N ALA A 287 -9.96 2.12 15.23
CA ALA A 287 -10.34 3.15 16.19
C ALA A 287 -11.06 4.35 15.53
N ALA A 288 -10.73 4.65 14.28
CA ALA A 288 -11.41 5.69 13.51
C ALA A 288 -12.80 5.25 12.98
N ALA A 289 -12.96 3.93 12.74
CA ALA A 289 -14.24 3.36 12.30
C ALA A 289 -15.26 3.16 13.43
N ASP A 290 -14.77 2.95 14.66
CA ASP A 290 -15.58 2.80 15.88
C ASP A 290 -15.21 3.95 16.85
N PRO A 291 -15.62 5.21 16.61
CA PRO A 291 -15.44 6.27 17.59
C PRO A 291 -16.19 5.89 18.85
N VAL A 292 -15.46 5.76 19.96
CA VAL A 292 -16.08 5.58 21.27
C VAL A 292 -16.92 6.82 21.52
N ASP A 293 -18.24 6.67 21.57
CA ASP A 293 -19.15 7.71 22.06
C ASP A 293 -18.76 8.02 23.52
N ASP A 294 -18.07 9.14 23.72
CA ASP A 294 -17.83 9.74 25.03
C ASP A 294 -19.03 10.63 25.43
#